data_e8e6aefe2c6382fc7c09da9bd725f916
#
_entry.id   e8e6aefe2c6382fc7c09da9bd725f916
#
_cell.length_a   1.000
_cell.length_b   1.000
_cell.length_c   1.000
_cell.angle_alpha   90.00
_cell.angle_beta   90.00
_cell.angle_gamma   90.00
#
_symmetry.space_group_name_H-M   'P 1'
#
loop_
_entity.id
_entity.type
_entity.pdbx_description
1 polymer ?
#
loop_
_entity_poly.entity_id
_entity_poly.type
_entity_poly.pdbx_seq_one_letter_code
_entity_poly.pdbx_strand_id
1 'polypeptide(L)'
;SGNPSGAPICHNDAEAQEALAPLCDVILSHDRRIRLRADDSVMDWFEGKPYMVRRSRGFAPLPFMLSAPLKGQVLGIGGELKNTFCLASNHLFYPSPYIGDMSDLRTMLALKDSVQLMESLLENKPAAIACDRHPRYNTVTVAEELAKKSGVPLLKVQHHYAHILSCMVENDWQWPVIGVSFDGTGYGTDGTIWGGEFLLSDYRG
;
A
#
# COMPACT_ATOMS: atom_id res chain seq x y z
N SER A 1 -10.92 6.41 -14.79
CA SER A 1 -10.06 7.37 -14.09
C SER A 1 -9.47 8.38 -15.07
N GLY A 2 -9.32 9.64 -14.65
CA GLY A 2 -8.71 10.69 -15.46
C GLY A 2 -7.19 10.70 -15.30
N ASN A 3 -6.49 9.86 -16.07
CA ASN A 3 -5.04 9.75 -16.08
C ASN A 3 -4.51 9.11 -17.36
N PRO A 4 -3.31 9.49 -17.82
CA PRO A 4 -2.57 8.68 -18.80
C PRO A 4 -2.26 7.29 -18.24
N SER A 5 -2.11 6.29 -19.14
CA SER A 5 -1.81 4.92 -18.73
C SER A 5 -0.56 4.84 -17.84
N GLY A 6 -0.67 4.13 -16.72
CA GLY A 6 0.42 3.96 -15.74
C GLY A 6 0.66 5.16 -14.81
N ALA A 7 0.08 6.33 -15.08
CA ALA A 7 0.18 7.50 -14.21
C ALA A 7 -0.87 7.48 -13.09
N PRO A 8 -0.63 8.15 -11.96
CA PRO A 8 -1.67 8.34 -10.95
C PRO A 8 -2.81 9.22 -11.49
N ILE A 9 -4.02 9.05 -10.92
CA ILE A 9 -5.18 9.88 -11.28
C ILE A 9 -4.89 11.36 -11.04
N CYS A 10 -5.26 12.23 -11.98
CA CYS A 10 -5.12 13.68 -11.84
C CYS A 10 -5.94 14.18 -10.64
N HIS A 11 -5.40 15.13 -9.87
CA HIS A 11 -6.06 15.63 -8.66
C HIS A 11 -6.15 17.16 -8.59
N ASN A 12 -5.63 17.86 -9.60
CA ASN A 12 -5.77 19.30 -9.77
C ASN A 12 -5.92 19.68 -11.24
N ASP A 13 -6.46 20.88 -11.49
CA ASP A 13 -6.80 21.34 -12.83
C ASP A 13 -5.57 21.53 -13.73
N ALA A 14 -4.44 21.97 -13.18
CA ALA A 14 -3.22 22.17 -13.96
C ALA A 14 -2.67 20.84 -14.48
N GLU A 15 -2.60 19.84 -13.61
CA GLU A 15 -2.21 18.47 -13.96
C GLU A 15 -3.18 17.85 -14.99
N ALA A 16 -4.49 18.07 -14.79
CA ALA A 16 -5.51 17.57 -15.70
C ALA A 16 -5.43 18.23 -17.08
N GLN A 17 -5.22 19.53 -17.14
CA GLN A 17 -5.06 20.25 -18.42
C GLN A 17 -3.81 19.79 -19.17
N GLU A 18 -2.68 19.66 -18.48
CA GLU A 18 -1.44 19.20 -19.12
C GLU A 18 -1.57 17.78 -19.67
N ALA A 19 -2.12 16.86 -18.85
CA ALA A 19 -2.13 15.43 -19.16
C ALA A 19 -3.31 15.00 -20.04
N LEU A 20 -4.47 15.65 -19.93
CA LEU A 20 -5.72 15.17 -20.53
C LEU A 20 -6.26 16.06 -21.67
N ALA A 21 -5.90 17.36 -21.74
CA ALA A 21 -6.39 18.22 -22.82
C ALA A 21 -6.11 17.67 -24.23
N PRO A 22 -4.97 17.00 -24.49
CA PRO A 22 -4.75 16.38 -25.80
C PRO A 22 -5.67 15.18 -26.11
N LEU A 23 -6.38 14.66 -25.11
CA LEU A 23 -7.17 13.41 -25.19
C LEU A 23 -8.68 13.66 -25.15
N CYS A 24 -9.13 14.90 -24.94
CA CYS A 24 -10.55 15.23 -24.81
C CYS A 24 -10.85 16.64 -25.31
N ASP A 25 -12.11 16.87 -25.72
CA ASP A 25 -12.57 18.17 -26.22
C ASP A 25 -12.97 19.13 -25.09
N VAL A 26 -13.34 18.58 -23.93
CA VAL A 26 -13.83 19.35 -22.79
C VAL A 26 -13.36 18.70 -21.48
N ILE A 27 -12.93 19.54 -20.53
CA ILE A 27 -12.63 19.12 -19.16
C ILE A 27 -13.62 19.82 -18.23
N LEU A 28 -14.45 19.04 -17.51
CA LEU A 28 -15.29 19.56 -16.45
C LEU A 28 -14.50 19.56 -15.14
N SER A 29 -14.28 20.75 -14.60
CA SER A 29 -13.57 20.94 -13.34
C SER A 29 -14.47 21.52 -12.24
N HIS A 30 -13.96 21.62 -11.02
CA HIS A 30 -14.62 22.22 -9.87
C HIS A 30 -13.59 22.92 -8.97
N ASP A 31 -14.04 23.85 -8.15
CA ASP A 31 -13.20 24.64 -7.24
C ASP A 31 -12.83 23.93 -5.91
N ARG A 32 -13.34 22.73 -5.66
CA ARG A 32 -13.01 21.94 -4.47
C ARG A 32 -11.64 21.30 -4.61
N ARG A 33 -10.77 21.57 -3.64
CA ARG A 33 -9.44 20.93 -3.59
C ARG A 33 -9.55 19.45 -3.26
N ILE A 34 -9.01 18.59 -4.14
CA ILE A 34 -8.82 17.17 -3.87
C ILE A 34 -7.58 17.01 -2.98
N ARG A 35 -7.77 16.50 -1.77
CA ARG A 35 -6.69 16.34 -0.78
C ARG A 35 -5.95 15.01 -0.93
N LEU A 36 -6.68 13.95 -1.21
CA LEU A 36 -6.16 12.60 -1.35
C LEU A 36 -6.62 12.03 -2.69
N ARG A 37 -5.68 11.54 -3.50
CA ARG A 37 -6.04 10.75 -4.68
C ARG A 37 -6.71 9.46 -4.21
N ALA A 38 -7.87 9.15 -4.75
CA ALA A 38 -8.58 7.91 -4.47
C ALA A 38 -9.18 7.39 -5.77
N ASP A 39 -8.56 6.35 -6.30
CA ASP A 39 -9.08 5.63 -7.47
C ASP A 39 -10.35 4.87 -7.10
N ASP A 40 -11.05 4.30 -8.07
CA ASP A 40 -12.25 3.53 -7.80
C ASP A 40 -11.92 2.21 -7.12
N SER A 41 -12.73 1.83 -6.14
CA SER A 41 -12.72 0.48 -5.59
C SER A 41 -13.27 -0.50 -6.62
N VAL A 42 -12.69 -1.69 -6.68
CA VAL A 42 -13.11 -2.78 -7.56
C VAL A 42 -13.51 -3.96 -6.72
N MET A 43 -14.70 -4.45 -6.92
CA MET A 43 -15.26 -5.60 -6.20
C MET A 43 -15.77 -6.64 -7.19
N ASP A 44 -15.73 -7.88 -6.78
CA ASP A 44 -16.32 -9.03 -7.45
C ASP A 44 -17.11 -9.88 -6.43
N TRP A 45 -17.68 -10.96 -6.85
CA TRP A 45 -18.43 -11.89 -6.02
C TRP A 45 -17.78 -13.27 -6.05
N PHE A 46 -17.51 -13.79 -4.87
CA PHE A 46 -17.01 -15.15 -4.68
C PHE A 46 -17.94 -15.92 -3.73
N GLU A 47 -18.48 -17.04 -4.16
CA GLU A 47 -19.41 -17.87 -3.37
C GLU A 47 -20.59 -17.08 -2.77
N GLY A 48 -21.15 -16.13 -3.53
CA GLY A 48 -22.28 -15.30 -3.11
C GLY A 48 -21.93 -14.20 -2.10
N LYS A 49 -20.64 -13.97 -1.84
CA LYS A 49 -20.13 -12.90 -0.97
C LYS A 49 -19.33 -11.86 -1.76
N PRO A 50 -19.40 -10.57 -1.38
CA PRO A 50 -18.57 -9.55 -2.02
C PRO A 50 -17.09 -9.83 -1.74
N TYR A 51 -16.28 -9.74 -2.79
CA TYR A 51 -14.83 -9.93 -2.74
C TYR A 51 -14.14 -8.64 -3.22
N MET A 52 -13.27 -8.08 -2.39
CA MET A 52 -12.55 -6.84 -2.68
C MET A 52 -11.29 -7.13 -3.51
N VAL A 53 -11.28 -6.65 -4.77
CA VAL A 53 -10.13 -6.76 -5.68
C VAL A 53 -9.20 -5.55 -5.52
N ARG A 54 -9.77 -4.33 -5.43
CA ARG A 54 -9.03 -3.09 -5.17
C ARG A 54 -9.76 -2.30 -4.10
N ARG A 55 -9.07 -2.01 -3.00
CA ARG A 55 -9.59 -1.21 -1.90
C ARG A 55 -9.16 0.25 -2.07
N SER A 56 -10.10 1.14 -2.34
CA SER A 56 -9.83 2.56 -2.53
C SER A 56 -11.04 3.41 -2.12
N ARG A 57 -11.58 4.23 -3.00
CA ARG A 57 -12.69 5.16 -2.71
C ARG A 57 -13.87 4.47 -2.02
N GLY A 58 -14.33 5.04 -0.91
CA GLY A 58 -15.43 4.53 -0.10
C GLY A 58 -15.03 3.48 0.95
N PHE A 59 -13.86 2.85 0.83
CA PHE A 59 -13.36 1.81 1.74
C PHE A 59 -12.04 2.18 2.43
N ALA A 60 -11.14 2.86 1.75
CA ALA A 60 -9.94 3.39 2.38
C ALA A 60 -10.17 4.83 2.87
N PRO A 61 -9.62 5.23 4.04
CA PRO A 61 -8.75 4.47 4.94
C PRO A 61 -9.49 3.78 6.11
N LEU A 62 -10.66 3.17 5.91
CA LEU A 62 -11.33 2.43 6.98
C LEU A 62 -10.40 1.32 7.50
N PRO A 63 -10.27 1.15 8.82
CA PRO A 63 -9.30 0.20 9.36
C PRO A 63 -9.80 -1.25 9.34
N PHE A 64 -8.84 -2.18 9.36
CA PHE A 64 -9.02 -3.51 9.90
C PHE A 64 -8.66 -3.50 11.38
N MET A 65 -9.28 -4.37 12.16
CA MET A 65 -9.01 -4.52 13.58
C MET A 65 -8.41 -5.88 13.90
N LEU A 66 -7.29 -5.89 14.61
CA LEU A 66 -6.65 -7.09 15.13
C LEU A 66 -6.90 -7.18 16.63
N SER A 67 -7.29 -8.36 17.14
CA SER A 67 -7.53 -8.58 18.57
C SER A 67 -6.28 -8.41 19.44
N ALA A 68 -5.09 -8.77 18.89
CA ALA A 68 -3.81 -8.51 19.55
C ALA A 68 -3.27 -7.12 19.22
N PRO A 69 -2.87 -6.32 20.24
CA PRO A 69 -2.35 -4.98 19.99
C PRO A 69 -0.92 -5.01 19.45
N LEU A 70 -0.62 -4.09 18.53
CA LEU A 70 0.75 -3.78 18.13
C LEU A 70 1.48 -3.01 19.23
N LYS A 71 2.78 -3.25 19.36
CA LYS A 71 3.68 -2.47 20.20
C LYS A 71 4.17 -1.23 19.44
N GLY A 72 3.40 -0.16 19.49
CA GLY A 72 3.74 1.11 18.83
C GLY A 72 3.03 1.34 17.50
N GLN A 73 3.45 2.39 16.81
CA GLN A 73 2.93 2.78 15.51
C GLN A 73 3.89 2.35 14.40
N VAL A 74 3.37 1.83 13.31
CA VAL A 74 4.18 1.28 12.22
C VAL A 74 3.63 1.75 10.87
N LEU A 75 4.53 2.01 9.93
CA LEU A 75 4.24 2.25 8.53
C LEU A 75 4.76 1.08 7.70
N GLY A 76 3.88 0.40 6.97
CA GLY A 76 4.24 -0.58 5.95
C GLY A 76 4.08 0.03 4.56
N ILE A 77 5.17 0.07 3.77
CA ILE A 77 5.18 0.78 2.47
C ILE A 77 4.56 -0.03 1.32
N GLY A 78 4.46 -1.35 1.45
CA GLY A 78 3.92 -2.20 0.39
C GLY A 78 4.92 -2.54 -0.72
N GLY A 79 4.44 -3.25 -1.74
CA GLY A 79 5.23 -3.71 -2.88
C GLY A 79 5.36 -2.70 -4.02
N GLU A 80 6.02 -3.10 -5.10
CA GLU A 80 6.34 -2.24 -6.25
C GLU A 80 5.14 -2.01 -7.17
N LEU A 81 4.36 -3.06 -7.44
CA LEU A 81 3.21 -3.02 -8.33
C LEU A 81 1.90 -2.94 -7.55
N LYS A 82 0.92 -2.23 -8.08
CA LYS A 82 -0.40 -2.04 -7.45
C LYS A 82 -0.29 -1.59 -5.99
N ASN A 83 0.64 -0.70 -5.73
CA ASN A 83 1.03 -0.29 -4.39
C ASN A 83 -0.15 0.25 -3.57
N THR A 84 -0.15 -0.15 -2.32
CA THR A 84 -0.83 0.47 -1.18
C THR A 84 0.13 0.43 -0.01
N PHE A 85 0.04 1.41 0.89
CA PHE A 85 0.74 1.38 2.17
C PHE A 85 -0.26 1.18 3.31
N CYS A 86 0.22 0.90 4.51
CA CYS A 86 -0.62 0.75 5.69
C CYS A 86 0.01 1.47 6.88
N LEU A 87 -0.77 2.30 7.55
CA LEU A 87 -0.44 2.83 8.88
C LEU A 87 -1.14 1.96 9.93
N ALA A 88 -0.40 1.57 10.96
CA ALA A 88 -0.95 0.75 12.03
C ALA A 88 -0.65 1.35 13.40
N SER A 89 -1.61 1.25 14.32
CA SER A 89 -1.51 1.72 15.70
C SER A 89 -2.41 0.89 16.61
N ASN A 90 -1.87 0.36 17.70
CA ASN A 90 -2.60 -0.47 18.63
C ASN A 90 -3.27 -1.66 17.92
N HIS A 91 -4.61 -1.66 17.84
CA HIS A 91 -5.41 -2.70 17.22
C HIS A 91 -5.79 -2.40 15.77
N LEU A 92 -5.50 -1.21 15.25
CA LEU A 92 -6.05 -0.70 14.01
C LEU A 92 -5.00 -0.63 12.91
N PHE A 93 -5.33 -1.18 11.76
CA PHE A 93 -4.54 -1.17 10.53
C PHE A 93 -5.31 -0.38 9.49
N TYR A 94 -4.75 0.72 9.02
CA TYR A 94 -5.34 1.67 8.07
C TYR A 94 -4.67 1.54 6.69
N PRO A 95 -5.17 0.65 5.81
CA PRO A 95 -4.67 0.60 4.44
C PRO A 95 -4.96 1.92 3.71
N SER A 96 -4.00 2.38 2.93
CA SER A 96 -4.19 3.55 2.08
C SER A 96 -5.17 3.25 0.93
N PRO A 97 -5.71 4.27 0.27
CA PRO A 97 -6.20 4.11 -1.09
C PRO A 97 -5.13 3.51 -2.00
N TYR A 98 -5.57 2.92 -3.11
CA TYR A 98 -4.68 2.45 -4.16
C TYR A 98 -3.80 3.61 -4.67
N ILE A 99 -2.48 3.39 -4.72
CA ILE A 99 -1.50 4.37 -5.18
C ILE A 99 -1.10 4.10 -6.64
N GLY A 100 -0.75 2.86 -6.96
CA GLY A 100 -0.37 2.45 -8.31
C GLY A 100 1.02 1.83 -8.42
N ASP A 101 1.54 1.76 -9.63
CA ASP A 101 2.83 1.15 -9.93
C ASP A 101 3.98 2.15 -9.76
N MET A 102 5.02 1.76 -9.04
CA MET A 102 6.13 2.64 -8.64
C MET A 102 7.16 2.90 -9.74
N SER A 103 6.97 2.37 -10.94
CA SER A 103 7.82 2.65 -12.10
C SER A 103 7.74 4.09 -12.59
N ASP A 104 6.68 4.82 -12.23
CA ASP A 104 6.47 6.24 -12.57
C ASP A 104 6.85 7.14 -11.38
N LEU A 105 7.70 8.15 -11.63
CA LEU A 105 8.12 9.11 -10.60
C LEU A 105 6.92 9.82 -9.94
N ARG A 106 5.87 10.13 -10.71
CA ARG A 106 4.65 10.77 -10.18
C ARG A 106 3.95 9.89 -9.15
N THR A 107 3.97 8.56 -9.36
CA THR A 107 3.41 7.60 -8.40
C THR A 107 4.25 7.53 -7.13
N MET A 108 5.58 7.58 -7.25
CA MET A 108 6.47 7.65 -6.07
C MET A 108 6.26 8.94 -5.25
N LEU A 109 6.06 10.07 -5.91
CA LEU A 109 5.72 11.33 -5.24
C LEU A 109 4.34 11.26 -4.60
N ALA A 110 3.34 10.69 -5.30
CA ALA A 110 2.01 10.48 -4.77
C ALA A 110 2.00 9.56 -3.53
N LEU A 111 2.86 8.54 -3.50
CA LEU A 111 3.06 7.68 -2.31
C LEU A 111 3.55 8.53 -1.12
N LYS A 112 4.61 9.33 -1.30
CA LYS A 112 5.19 10.17 -0.23
C LYS A 112 4.17 11.18 0.32
N ASP A 113 3.45 11.85 -0.58
CA ASP A 113 2.41 12.84 -0.23
C ASP A 113 1.24 12.16 0.53
N SER A 114 0.82 10.99 0.07
CA SER A 114 -0.27 10.23 0.70
C SER A 114 0.11 9.71 2.08
N VAL A 115 1.35 9.22 2.25
CA VAL A 115 1.88 8.82 3.58
C VAL A 115 1.82 10.01 4.53
N GLN A 116 2.38 11.15 4.15
CA GLN A 116 2.43 12.34 4.98
C GLN A 116 1.03 12.87 5.33
N LEU A 117 0.11 12.82 4.37
CA LEU A 117 -1.28 13.23 4.61
C LEU A 117 -1.99 12.30 5.58
N MET A 118 -1.84 10.97 5.42
CA MET A 118 -2.49 10.00 6.30
C MET A 118 -1.85 9.99 7.70
N GLU A 119 -0.54 10.17 7.83
CA GLU A 119 0.13 10.38 9.13
C GLU A 119 -0.47 11.57 9.88
N SER A 120 -0.70 12.69 9.17
CA SER A 120 -1.33 13.88 9.75
C SER A 120 -2.80 13.65 10.11
N LEU A 121 -3.55 12.98 9.23
CA LEU A 121 -4.98 12.72 9.42
C LEU A 121 -5.26 11.78 10.60
N LEU A 122 -4.42 10.76 10.75
CA LEU A 122 -4.57 9.72 11.78
C LEU A 122 -3.75 10.01 13.04
N GLU A 123 -3.06 11.16 13.09
CA GLU A 123 -2.13 11.51 14.16
C GLU A 123 -1.12 10.38 14.45
N ASN A 124 -0.70 9.69 13.39
CA ASN A 124 0.20 8.55 13.46
C ASN A 124 1.65 9.00 13.23
N LYS A 125 2.54 8.67 14.15
CA LYS A 125 3.99 8.90 14.04
C LYS A 125 4.70 7.56 14.13
N PRO A 126 5.01 6.91 13.00
CA PRO A 126 5.61 5.60 13.00
C PRO A 126 6.90 5.53 13.81
N ALA A 127 6.99 4.55 14.70
CA ALA A 127 8.21 4.21 15.44
C ALA A 127 9.10 3.24 14.66
N ALA A 128 8.58 2.63 13.58
CA ALA A 128 9.31 1.78 12.65
C ALA A 128 8.65 1.83 11.27
N ILE A 129 9.44 1.60 10.23
CA ILE A 129 8.95 1.46 8.85
C ILE A 129 9.29 0.06 8.35
N ALA A 130 8.31 -0.61 7.71
CA ALA A 130 8.50 -1.90 7.08
C ALA A 130 8.41 -1.77 5.54
N CYS A 131 9.26 -2.50 4.82
CA CYS A 131 9.24 -2.54 3.36
C CYS A 131 9.65 -3.93 2.85
N ASP A 132 9.51 -4.14 1.55
CA ASP A 132 9.99 -5.34 0.87
C ASP A 132 11.53 -5.49 1.02
N ARG A 133 12.03 -6.71 0.83
CA ARG A 133 13.47 -7.00 0.80
C ARG A 133 14.11 -6.75 -0.56
N HIS A 134 13.32 -6.59 -1.62
CA HIS A 134 13.84 -6.51 -2.97
C HIS A 134 14.73 -5.27 -3.17
N PRO A 135 16.02 -5.43 -3.52
CA PRO A 135 17.00 -4.34 -3.48
C PRO A 135 16.80 -3.25 -4.55
N ARG A 136 15.98 -3.52 -5.57
CA ARG A 136 15.74 -2.61 -6.69
C ARG A 136 14.31 -2.07 -6.76
N TYR A 137 13.48 -2.29 -5.75
CA TYR A 137 12.16 -1.69 -5.70
C TYR A 137 12.24 -0.21 -5.33
N ASN A 138 11.53 0.63 -6.06
CA ASN A 138 11.43 2.06 -5.78
C ASN A 138 10.74 2.31 -4.43
N THR A 139 9.82 1.43 -4.04
CA THR A 139 9.20 1.46 -2.70
C THR A 139 10.22 1.31 -1.58
N VAL A 140 11.26 0.51 -1.77
CA VAL A 140 12.35 0.36 -0.79
C VAL A 140 13.15 1.66 -0.67
N THR A 141 13.44 2.32 -1.79
CA THR A 141 14.09 3.64 -1.79
C THR A 141 13.27 4.67 -1.04
N VAL A 142 11.95 4.72 -1.28
CA VAL A 142 11.03 5.60 -0.54
C VAL A 142 11.03 5.29 0.95
N ALA A 143 10.99 4.01 1.33
CA ALA A 143 11.02 3.58 2.73
C ALA A 143 12.34 3.98 3.43
N GLU A 144 13.48 3.81 2.76
CA GLU A 144 14.80 4.22 3.27
C GLU A 144 14.90 5.74 3.50
N GLU A 145 14.39 6.54 2.55
CA GLU A 145 14.33 8.00 2.69
C GLU A 145 13.44 8.43 3.88
N LEU A 146 12.23 7.82 4.00
CA LEU A 146 11.31 8.13 5.09
C LEU A 146 11.88 7.72 6.45
N ALA A 147 12.46 6.53 6.56
CA ALA A 147 13.08 6.04 7.79
C ALA A 147 14.24 6.94 8.23
N LYS A 148 15.10 7.34 7.30
CA LYS A 148 16.20 8.27 7.55
C LYS A 148 15.70 9.65 8.01
N LYS A 149 14.67 10.19 7.33
CA LYS A 149 14.07 11.49 7.66
C LYS A 149 13.46 11.50 9.07
N SER A 150 12.78 10.41 9.44
CA SER A 150 12.10 10.28 10.74
C SER A 150 13.00 9.76 11.85
N GLY A 151 14.20 9.27 11.53
CA GLY A 151 15.13 8.71 12.51
C GLY A 151 14.67 7.39 13.14
N VAL A 152 13.89 6.59 12.39
CA VAL A 152 13.31 5.32 12.87
C VAL A 152 13.92 4.10 12.16
N PRO A 153 13.88 2.91 12.79
CA PRO A 153 14.39 1.69 12.16
C PRO A 153 13.58 1.30 10.92
N LEU A 154 14.28 0.75 9.92
CA LEU A 154 13.71 0.14 8.73
C LEU A 154 13.78 -1.38 8.84
N LEU A 155 12.63 -2.04 8.66
CA LEU A 155 12.47 -3.49 8.69
C LEU A 155 12.24 -4.00 7.26
N LYS A 156 13.10 -4.90 6.79
CA LYS A 156 12.94 -5.53 5.47
C LYS A 156 12.23 -6.88 5.65
N VAL A 157 11.04 -7.00 5.09
CA VAL A 157 10.15 -8.17 5.21
C VAL A 157 10.18 -8.98 3.92
N GLN A 158 10.20 -10.31 4.03
CA GLN A 158 10.15 -11.18 2.87
C GLN A 158 8.76 -11.12 2.23
N HIS A 159 8.69 -11.10 0.91
CA HIS A 159 7.49 -10.81 0.13
C HIS A 159 6.32 -11.78 0.40
N HIS A 160 6.55 -13.08 0.26
CA HIS A 160 5.52 -14.10 0.49
C HIS A 160 5.07 -14.17 1.96
N TYR A 161 6.00 -13.94 2.88
CA TYR A 161 5.66 -13.84 4.30
C TYR A 161 4.76 -12.63 4.58
N ALA A 162 4.99 -11.49 3.91
CA ALA A 162 4.10 -10.32 4.02
C ALA A 162 2.69 -10.60 3.49
N HIS A 163 2.54 -11.36 2.40
CA HIS A 163 1.23 -11.82 1.90
C HIS A 163 0.49 -12.68 2.93
N ILE A 164 1.19 -13.63 3.55
CA ILE A 164 0.60 -14.50 4.58
C ILE A 164 0.17 -13.68 5.80
N LEU A 165 1.03 -12.78 6.28
CA LEU A 165 0.70 -11.92 7.42
C LEU A 165 -0.49 -11.01 7.13
N SER A 166 -0.60 -10.45 5.92
CA SER A 166 -1.74 -9.60 5.58
C SER A 166 -3.06 -10.38 5.61
N CYS A 167 -3.06 -11.62 5.14
CA CYS A 167 -4.20 -12.51 5.22
C CYS A 167 -4.56 -12.86 6.69
N MET A 168 -3.56 -13.12 7.53
CA MET A 168 -3.77 -13.37 8.96
C MET A 168 -4.39 -12.16 9.66
N VAL A 169 -3.90 -10.95 9.38
CA VAL A 169 -4.42 -9.70 9.96
C VAL A 169 -5.86 -9.43 9.50
N GLU A 170 -6.16 -9.59 8.21
CA GLU A 170 -7.50 -9.39 7.68
C GLU A 170 -8.55 -10.30 8.32
N ASN A 171 -8.13 -11.53 8.69
CA ASN A 171 -9.00 -12.54 9.31
C ASN A 171 -8.87 -12.61 10.84
N ASP A 172 -8.15 -11.69 11.47
CA ASP A 172 -7.85 -11.67 12.92
C ASP A 172 -7.33 -13.02 13.45
N TRP A 173 -6.48 -13.70 12.67
CA TRP A 173 -5.95 -14.99 13.00
C TRP A 173 -4.65 -14.88 13.79
N GLN A 174 -4.60 -15.45 15.01
CA GLN A 174 -3.49 -15.26 15.96
C GLN A 174 -2.54 -16.47 16.06
N TRP A 175 -2.89 -17.59 15.44
CA TRP A 175 -2.16 -18.84 15.57
C TRP A 175 -1.23 -19.08 14.38
N PRO A 176 -0.17 -19.92 14.53
CA PRO A 176 0.66 -20.32 13.41
C PRO A 176 -0.15 -20.93 12.26
N VAL A 177 0.26 -20.68 11.04
CA VAL A 177 -0.39 -21.17 9.82
C VAL A 177 0.63 -21.84 8.89
N ILE A 178 0.14 -22.74 8.05
CA ILE A 178 0.82 -23.09 6.80
C ILE A 178 0.30 -22.10 5.76
N GLY A 179 1.11 -21.08 5.44
CA GLY A 179 0.81 -20.10 4.43
C GLY A 179 1.15 -20.64 3.05
N VAL A 180 0.23 -20.45 2.09
CA VAL A 180 0.44 -20.81 0.69
C VAL A 180 0.44 -19.51 -0.10
N SER A 181 1.58 -19.13 -0.67
CA SER A 181 1.74 -17.94 -1.48
C SER A 181 2.19 -18.34 -2.89
N PHE A 182 1.26 -18.28 -3.84
CA PHE A 182 1.53 -18.59 -5.25
C PHE A 182 1.77 -17.30 -6.05
N ASP A 183 2.68 -16.47 -5.54
CA ASP A 183 3.16 -15.33 -6.29
C ASP A 183 4.27 -15.75 -7.27
N GLY A 184 4.32 -15.09 -8.42
CA GLY A 184 5.32 -15.42 -9.45
C GLY A 184 6.74 -14.97 -9.11
N THR A 185 6.89 -13.96 -8.26
CA THR A 185 8.19 -13.38 -7.92
C THR A 185 8.19 -12.75 -6.53
N GLY A 186 8.93 -13.33 -5.60
CA GLY A 186 9.25 -12.73 -4.29
C GLY A 186 10.75 -12.81 -4.03
N TYR A 187 11.36 -11.74 -3.53
CA TYR A 187 12.79 -11.74 -3.21
C TYR A 187 13.05 -12.55 -1.94
N GLY A 188 13.77 -13.65 -2.09
CA GLY A 188 14.09 -14.58 -1.03
C GLY A 188 15.11 -14.07 -0.03
N THR A 189 15.19 -14.75 1.12
CA THR A 189 16.19 -14.46 2.15
C THR A 189 17.61 -14.90 1.74
N ASP A 190 17.69 -15.76 0.75
CA ASP A 190 18.93 -16.27 0.13
C ASP A 190 19.42 -15.40 -1.04
N GLY A 191 18.72 -14.31 -1.37
CA GLY A 191 19.08 -13.41 -2.46
C GLY A 191 18.62 -13.88 -3.85
N THR A 192 17.82 -14.94 -3.92
CA THR A 192 17.21 -15.43 -5.16
C THR A 192 15.76 -14.98 -5.30
N ILE A 193 15.19 -15.16 -6.49
CA ILE A 193 13.76 -14.95 -6.71
C ILE A 193 13.05 -16.26 -6.42
N TRP A 194 12.11 -16.19 -5.48
CA TRP A 194 11.23 -17.31 -5.15
C TRP A 194 9.93 -17.21 -5.97
N GLY A 195 9.40 -18.37 -6.34
CA GLY A 195 8.08 -18.51 -6.98
C GLY A 195 6.99 -18.82 -5.96
N GLY A 196 6.14 -19.84 -6.25
CA GLY A 196 5.11 -20.29 -5.29
C GLY A 196 5.72 -21.00 -4.10
N GLU A 197 5.35 -20.57 -2.89
CA GLU A 197 5.95 -21.04 -1.63
C GLU A 197 4.91 -21.55 -0.64
N PHE A 198 5.35 -22.53 0.17
CA PHE A 198 4.66 -22.98 1.37
C PHE A 198 5.50 -22.57 2.58
N LEU A 199 4.96 -21.72 3.45
CA LEU A 199 5.66 -21.20 4.61
C LEU A 199 4.93 -21.57 5.91
N LEU A 200 5.66 -22.09 6.88
CA LEU A 200 5.16 -22.13 8.24
C LEU A 200 5.38 -20.75 8.86
N SER A 201 4.32 -20.05 9.21
CA SER A 201 4.38 -18.63 9.57
C SER A 201 3.57 -18.33 10.84
N ASP A 202 4.10 -17.42 11.64
CA ASP A 202 3.37 -16.72 12.69
C ASP A 202 3.82 -15.25 12.72
N TYR A 203 3.34 -14.43 13.69
CA TYR A 203 3.73 -13.02 13.80
C TYR A 203 5.17 -12.78 14.29
N ARG A 204 5.96 -13.81 14.51
CA ARG A 204 7.36 -13.72 14.96
C ARG A 204 8.37 -14.05 13.86
N GLY A 205 7.94 -14.73 12.81
CA GLY A 205 8.77 -15.14 11.67
C GLY A 205 8.49 -16.54 11.15
#